data_8b3e0f8677bebb35fe1d61f33de20feb
#
_entry.id   8b3e0f8677bebb35fe1d61f33de20feb
#
_cell.length_a   1.000
_cell.length_b   1.000
_cell.length_c   1.000
_cell.angle_alpha   90.00
_cell.angle_beta   90.00
_cell.angle_gamma   90.00
#
_symmetry.space_group_name_H-M   'P 1'
#
loop_
_entity.id
_entity.type
_entity.pdbx_description
1 polymer ?
#
loop_
_entity_poly.entity_id
_entity_poly.type
_entity_poly.pdbx_seq_one_letter_code
_entity_poly.pdbx_strand_id
1 'polypeptide(L)'
;VKLYGDISDEQSGRIFETAKSEFTRLDSLLNRYSSKSEIYRINESPPGSIRVSRELIDILKRSFRWRDITDGLLEPKIGHLVELWGIGSGTRKIPSHTEVDSVMKSIRESRLNIIDDTSIAITGDISLDLGAFAKGYAVDMVYN
;
A
#
# COMPACT_ATOMS: atom_id res chain seq x y z
N VAL A 1 -10.55 -13.78 -11.53
CA VAL A 1 -10.42 -13.40 -12.96
C VAL A 1 -11.45 -14.17 -13.76
N LYS A 2 -12.15 -13.50 -14.68
CA LYS A 2 -13.02 -14.13 -15.69
C LYS A 2 -12.49 -13.76 -17.05
N LEU A 3 -12.37 -14.74 -17.95
CA LEU A 3 -11.97 -14.53 -19.32
C LEU A 3 -13.19 -14.66 -20.23
N TYR A 4 -13.27 -13.85 -21.26
CA TYR A 4 -14.34 -13.83 -22.25
C TYR A 4 -13.74 -13.89 -23.66
N GLY A 5 -14.32 -14.70 -24.54
CA GLY A 5 -13.90 -14.87 -25.93
C GLY A 5 -13.55 -16.32 -26.28
N ASP A 6 -13.18 -16.56 -27.52
CA ASP A 6 -12.73 -17.86 -28.00
C ASP A 6 -11.27 -18.07 -27.59
N ILE A 7 -11.07 -18.66 -26.40
CA ILE A 7 -9.76 -18.89 -25.79
C ILE A 7 -9.64 -20.39 -25.52
N SER A 8 -8.54 -21.02 -25.95
CA SER A 8 -8.28 -22.41 -25.62
C SER A 8 -7.99 -22.61 -24.14
N ASP A 9 -8.22 -23.81 -23.60
CA ASP A 9 -7.93 -24.15 -22.22
C ASP A 9 -6.44 -23.89 -21.85
N GLU A 10 -5.53 -24.16 -22.77
CA GLU A 10 -4.10 -23.90 -22.59
C GLU A 10 -3.81 -22.39 -22.49
N GLN A 11 -4.41 -21.56 -23.34
CA GLN A 11 -4.28 -20.11 -23.27
C GLN A 11 -4.88 -19.56 -21.99
N SER A 12 -6.07 -20.05 -21.60
CA SER A 12 -6.73 -19.72 -20.36
C SER A 12 -5.84 -20.02 -19.15
N GLY A 13 -5.26 -21.23 -19.11
CA GLY A 13 -4.33 -21.66 -18.05
C GLY A 13 -3.12 -20.71 -17.93
N ARG A 14 -2.49 -20.36 -19.04
CA ARG A 14 -1.34 -19.42 -19.04
C ARG A 14 -1.71 -18.04 -18.51
N ILE A 15 -2.85 -17.50 -18.93
CA ILE A 15 -3.34 -16.19 -18.45
C ILE A 15 -3.57 -16.21 -16.96
N PHE A 16 -4.21 -17.27 -16.44
CA PHE A 16 -4.44 -17.39 -14.98
C PHE A 16 -3.15 -17.51 -14.19
N GLU A 17 -2.17 -18.30 -14.64
CA GLU A 17 -0.88 -18.40 -13.96
C GLU A 17 -0.09 -17.09 -14.00
N THR A 18 -0.12 -16.36 -15.11
CA THR A 18 0.49 -15.03 -15.22
C THR A 18 -0.17 -14.05 -14.24
N ALA A 19 -1.49 -13.99 -14.21
CA ALA A 19 -2.23 -13.13 -13.30
C ALA A 19 -1.93 -13.47 -11.83
N LYS A 20 -1.93 -14.76 -11.48
CA LYS A 20 -1.62 -15.24 -10.13
C LYS A 20 -0.19 -14.88 -9.73
N SER A 21 0.77 -15.08 -10.61
CA SER A 21 2.18 -14.71 -10.38
C SER A 21 2.32 -13.21 -10.09
N GLU A 22 1.65 -12.38 -10.88
CA GLU A 22 1.70 -10.92 -10.71
C GLU A 22 1.04 -10.48 -9.41
N PHE A 23 -0.14 -11.02 -9.06
CA PHE A 23 -0.75 -10.73 -7.76
C PHE A 23 0.14 -11.15 -6.59
N THR A 24 0.80 -12.32 -6.68
CA THR A 24 1.72 -12.80 -5.64
C THR A 24 2.94 -11.88 -5.52
N ARG A 25 3.47 -11.42 -6.64
CA ARG A 25 4.59 -10.47 -6.69
C ARG A 25 4.21 -9.13 -6.04
N LEU A 26 3.05 -8.59 -6.39
CA LEU A 26 2.56 -7.32 -5.83
C LEU A 26 2.20 -7.45 -4.34
N ASP A 27 1.69 -8.59 -3.91
CA ASP A 27 1.49 -8.87 -2.49
C ASP A 27 2.82 -8.83 -1.73
N SER A 28 3.89 -9.41 -2.29
CA SER A 28 5.22 -9.33 -1.69
C SER A 28 5.82 -7.93 -1.65
N LEU A 29 5.33 -7.01 -2.46
CA LEU A 29 5.75 -5.60 -2.46
C LEU A 29 4.92 -4.75 -1.49
N LEU A 30 3.59 -4.92 -1.49
CA LEU A 30 2.64 -3.95 -0.95
C LEU A 30 1.90 -4.41 0.32
N ASN A 31 2.02 -5.68 0.71
CA ASN A 31 1.30 -6.22 1.85
C ASN A 31 1.90 -5.74 3.18
N ARG A 32 1.21 -4.82 3.86
CA ARG A 32 1.65 -4.27 5.15
C ARG A 32 1.79 -5.30 6.28
N TYR A 33 1.19 -6.48 6.14
CA TYR A 33 1.21 -7.54 7.17
C TYR A 33 2.29 -8.59 6.91
N SER A 34 2.95 -8.57 5.76
CA SER A 34 3.99 -9.52 5.39
C SER A 34 5.38 -8.97 5.66
N SER A 35 6.13 -9.60 6.58
CA SER A 35 7.52 -9.20 6.87
C SER A 35 8.47 -9.25 5.67
N LYS A 36 8.03 -9.84 4.56
CA LYS A 36 8.78 -9.89 3.30
C LYS A 36 8.53 -8.68 2.41
N SER A 37 7.50 -7.87 2.70
CA SER A 37 7.13 -6.75 1.84
C SER A 37 7.95 -5.49 2.12
N GLU A 38 8.05 -4.63 1.10
CA GLU A 38 8.70 -3.34 1.26
C GLU A 38 7.88 -2.39 2.13
N ILE A 39 6.56 -2.43 2.04
CA ILE A 39 5.67 -1.62 2.89
C ILE A 39 5.82 -2.00 4.36
N TYR A 40 5.87 -3.30 4.69
CA TYR A 40 6.13 -3.74 6.06
C TYR A 40 7.48 -3.20 6.56
N ARG A 41 8.54 -3.35 5.75
CA ARG A 41 9.87 -2.87 6.10
C ARG A 41 9.90 -1.36 6.34
N ILE A 42 9.16 -0.57 5.55
CA ILE A 42 9.04 0.87 5.75
C ILE A 42 8.35 1.16 7.08
N ASN A 43 7.24 0.48 7.36
CA ASN A 43 6.45 0.69 8.58
C ASN A 43 7.23 0.33 9.86
N GLU A 44 8.14 -0.64 9.79
CA GLU A 44 8.99 -1.05 10.92
C GLU A 44 10.30 -0.25 11.02
N SER A 45 10.57 0.64 10.06
CA SER A 45 11.82 1.41 10.05
C SER A 45 11.71 2.66 10.91
N PRO A 46 12.75 3.01 11.67
CA PRO A 46 12.82 4.30 12.33
C PRO A 46 12.86 5.44 11.30
N PRO A 47 12.53 6.69 11.73
CA PRO A 47 12.71 7.86 10.88
C PRO A 47 14.12 7.92 10.29
N GLY A 48 14.22 8.26 9.01
CA GLY A 48 15.48 8.29 8.28
C GLY A 48 15.32 7.99 6.80
N SER A 49 16.44 7.75 6.12
CA SER A 49 16.47 7.38 4.70
C SER A 49 16.39 5.87 4.52
N ILE A 50 15.53 5.42 3.60
CA ILE A 50 15.27 4.00 3.31
C ILE A 50 15.38 3.77 1.81
N ARG A 51 16.11 2.72 1.42
CA ARG A 51 16.12 2.27 0.02
C ARG A 51 14.89 1.41 -0.26
N VAL A 52 14.27 1.66 -1.41
CA VAL A 52 13.07 0.96 -1.88
C VAL A 52 13.18 0.68 -3.38
N SER A 53 12.33 -0.17 -3.91
CA SER A 53 12.29 -0.42 -5.35
C SER A 53 11.76 0.80 -6.12
N ARG A 54 12.17 0.92 -7.39
CA ARG A 54 11.64 1.95 -8.30
C ARG A 54 10.12 1.83 -8.46
N GLU A 55 9.63 0.60 -8.54
CA GLU A 55 8.21 0.33 -8.65
C GLU A 55 7.44 0.89 -7.44
N LEU A 56 7.95 0.68 -6.21
CA LEU A 56 7.32 1.26 -5.03
C LEU A 56 7.35 2.79 -5.04
N ILE A 57 8.43 3.41 -5.54
CA ILE A 57 8.49 4.87 -5.74
C ILE A 57 7.35 5.35 -6.64
N ASP A 58 7.12 4.66 -7.78
CA ASP A 58 6.05 5.03 -8.71
C ASP A 58 4.66 4.84 -8.10
N ILE A 59 4.47 3.78 -7.34
CA ILE A 59 3.22 3.53 -6.61
C ILE A 59 2.99 4.62 -5.56
N LEU A 60 4.00 4.98 -4.78
CA LEU A 60 3.92 6.06 -3.78
C LEU A 60 3.61 7.41 -4.43
N LYS A 61 4.29 7.78 -5.53
CA LYS A 61 3.98 8.99 -6.29
C LYS A 61 2.52 9.05 -6.71
N ARG A 62 1.99 7.95 -7.25
CA ARG A 62 0.59 7.84 -7.67
C ARG A 62 -0.37 7.93 -6.48
N SER A 63 -0.09 7.23 -5.38
CA SER A 63 -0.96 7.22 -4.21
C SER A 63 -1.02 8.61 -3.53
N PHE A 64 0.10 9.32 -3.41
CA PHE A 64 0.12 10.68 -2.89
C PHE A 64 -0.54 11.69 -3.84
N ARG A 65 -0.42 11.49 -5.16
CA ARG A 65 -1.18 12.31 -6.13
C ARG A 65 -2.69 12.13 -5.94
N TRP A 66 -3.16 10.90 -5.71
CA TRP A 66 -4.57 10.66 -5.42
C TRP A 66 -5.01 11.27 -4.08
N ARG A 67 -4.15 11.26 -3.06
CA ARG A 67 -4.41 12.00 -1.83
C ARG A 67 -4.67 13.48 -2.12
N ASP A 68 -3.83 14.10 -2.94
CA ASP A 68 -3.96 15.52 -3.25
C ASP A 68 -5.23 15.80 -4.09
N ILE A 69 -5.55 14.95 -5.07
CA ILE A 69 -6.78 15.07 -5.89
C ILE A 69 -8.05 14.92 -5.03
N THR A 70 -8.01 14.09 -4.01
CA THR A 70 -9.16 13.79 -3.15
C THR A 70 -9.20 14.67 -1.89
N ASP A 71 -8.37 15.70 -1.81
CA ASP A 71 -8.26 16.57 -0.63
C ASP A 71 -8.06 15.79 0.69
N GLY A 72 -7.20 14.76 0.62
CA GLY A 72 -6.83 13.92 1.76
C GLY A 72 -7.82 12.81 2.12
N LEU A 73 -8.90 12.62 1.37
CA LEU A 73 -9.84 11.52 1.62
C LEU A 73 -9.19 10.15 1.36
N LEU A 74 -8.19 10.09 0.47
CA LEU A 74 -7.36 8.92 0.24
C LEU A 74 -5.95 9.21 0.80
N GLU A 75 -5.70 8.89 2.06
CA GLU A 75 -4.42 9.13 2.72
C GLU A 75 -3.61 7.84 2.84
N PRO A 76 -2.47 7.70 2.15
CA PRO A 76 -1.64 6.49 2.22
C PRO A 76 -1.04 6.19 3.60
N LYS A 77 -0.95 7.18 4.49
CA LYS A 77 -0.35 7.06 5.83
C LYS A 77 -1.34 6.67 6.92
N ILE A 78 -2.47 6.06 6.57
CA ILE A 78 -3.53 5.71 7.53
C ILE A 78 -3.28 4.41 8.32
N GLY A 79 -2.12 3.78 8.16
CA GLY A 79 -1.87 2.47 8.74
C GLY A 79 -2.14 2.38 10.24
N HIS A 80 -1.67 3.33 11.04
CA HIS A 80 -1.97 3.38 12.47
C HIS A 80 -3.46 3.54 12.77
N LEU A 81 -4.22 4.25 11.92
CA LEU A 81 -5.66 4.36 12.07
C LEU A 81 -6.36 3.02 11.78
N VAL A 82 -5.92 2.30 10.75
CA VAL A 82 -6.40 0.95 10.42
C VAL A 82 -6.15 -0.01 11.58
N GLU A 83 -4.98 0.04 12.21
CA GLU A 83 -4.64 -0.74 13.41
C GLU A 83 -5.50 -0.36 14.61
N LEU A 84 -5.65 0.94 14.86
CA LEU A 84 -6.45 1.47 15.95
C LEU A 84 -7.90 0.95 15.92
N TRP A 85 -8.49 0.82 14.74
CA TRP A 85 -9.84 0.24 14.55
C TRP A 85 -9.86 -1.28 14.51
N GLY A 86 -8.70 -1.94 14.57
CA GLY A 86 -8.56 -3.40 14.48
C GLY A 86 -8.98 -3.97 13.12
N ILE A 87 -8.84 -3.17 12.05
CA ILE A 87 -9.15 -3.62 10.69
C ILE A 87 -8.05 -4.58 10.23
N GLY A 88 -8.44 -5.80 9.84
CA GLY A 88 -7.49 -6.84 9.41
C GLY A 88 -6.91 -7.70 10.54
N SER A 89 -7.00 -7.30 11.81
CA SER A 89 -6.48 -8.06 12.96
C SER A 89 -7.46 -9.08 13.53
N GLY A 90 -8.70 -9.09 13.06
CA GLY A 90 -9.79 -9.92 13.62
C GLY A 90 -10.40 -9.38 14.92
N THR A 91 -9.76 -8.44 15.58
CA THR A 91 -10.25 -7.86 16.84
C THR A 91 -10.67 -6.41 16.60
N ARG A 92 -11.91 -6.22 16.16
CA ARG A 92 -12.47 -4.88 15.97
C ARG A 92 -12.71 -4.20 17.31
N LYS A 93 -12.33 -2.93 17.41
CA LYS A 93 -12.68 -2.06 18.55
C LYS A 93 -13.21 -0.72 18.03
N ILE A 94 -13.95 -0.04 18.90
CA ILE A 94 -14.34 1.34 18.66
C ILE A 94 -13.39 2.21 19.50
N PRO A 95 -12.46 2.94 18.87
CA PRO A 95 -11.54 3.79 19.60
C PRO A 95 -12.26 5.02 20.17
N SER A 96 -11.70 5.57 21.24
CA SER A 96 -12.14 6.87 21.77
C SER A 96 -11.76 8.02 20.85
N HIS A 97 -12.43 9.15 20.96
CA HIS A 97 -12.09 10.36 20.20
C HIS A 97 -10.64 10.79 20.44
N THR A 98 -10.15 10.71 21.68
CA THR A 98 -8.77 11.06 22.02
C THR A 98 -7.74 10.17 21.33
N GLU A 99 -7.99 8.86 21.21
CA GLU A 99 -7.11 7.94 20.47
C GLU A 99 -7.09 8.29 18.99
N VAL A 100 -8.25 8.55 18.39
CA VAL A 100 -8.36 8.95 16.99
C VAL A 100 -7.63 10.27 16.73
N ASP A 101 -7.85 11.29 17.57
CA ASP A 101 -7.22 12.61 17.44
C ASP A 101 -5.69 12.50 17.53
N SER A 102 -5.18 11.66 18.43
CA SER A 102 -3.74 11.40 18.58
C SER A 102 -3.14 10.81 17.30
N VAL A 103 -3.77 9.78 16.73
CA VAL A 103 -3.31 9.15 15.49
C VAL A 103 -3.43 10.13 14.31
N MET A 104 -4.52 10.87 14.21
CA MET A 104 -4.70 11.89 13.16
C MET A 104 -3.65 13.01 13.25
N LYS A 105 -3.22 13.36 14.47
CA LYS A 105 -2.11 14.30 14.67
C LYS A 105 -0.81 13.72 14.14
N SER A 106 -0.47 12.47 14.48
CA SER A 106 0.73 11.77 13.97
C SER A 106 0.74 11.71 12.44
N ILE A 107 -0.39 11.38 11.80
CA ILE A 107 -0.52 11.38 10.33
C ILE A 107 -0.21 12.76 9.75
N ARG A 108 -0.70 13.83 10.36
CA ARG A 108 -0.45 15.21 9.87
C ARG A 108 1.00 15.66 10.06
N GLU A 109 1.63 15.25 11.14
CA GLU A 109 3.00 15.66 11.51
C GLU A 109 4.07 14.83 10.79
N SER A 110 3.79 13.56 10.48
CA SER A 110 4.71 12.69 9.76
C SER A 110 4.86 13.08 8.29
N ARG A 111 6.03 12.84 7.72
CA ARG A 111 6.35 13.11 6.31
C ARG A 111 7.04 11.93 5.68
N LEU A 112 6.69 11.68 4.42
CA LEU A 112 7.43 10.81 3.52
C LEU A 112 7.82 11.64 2.31
N ASN A 113 9.13 11.78 2.08
CA ASN A 113 9.68 12.51 0.94
C ASN A 113 10.40 11.51 0.03
N ILE A 114 10.13 11.57 -1.25
CA ILE A 114 10.87 10.81 -2.26
C ILE A 114 12.15 11.59 -2.54
N ILE A 115 13.32 10.96 -2.31
CA ILE A 115 14.64 11.57 -2.52
C ILE A 115 15.04 11.38 -3.98
N ASP A 116 14.95 10.15 -4.46
CA ASP A 116 15.29 9.75 -5.83
C ASP A 116 14.47 8.53 -6.26
N ASP A 117 14.85 7.87 -7.36
CA ASP A 117 14.11 6.72 -7.92
C ASP A 117 14.18 5.43 -7.07
N THR A 118 14.98 5.42 -6.00
CA THR A 118 15.24 4.22 -5.18
C THR A 118 15.31 4.51 -3.70
N SER A 119 15.03 5.74 -3.28
CA SER A 119 15.11 6.11 -1.86
C SER A 119 14.05 7.12 -1.43
N ILE A 120 13.60 6.95 -0.19
CA ILE A 120 12.66 7.81 0.51
C ILE A 120 13.26 8.29 1.82
N ALA A 121 12.80 9.42 2.33
CA ALA A 121 13.08 9.89 3.68
C ALA A 121 11.78 9.95 4.49
N ILE A 122 11.84 9.43 5.71
CA ILE A 122 10.73 9.44 6.66
C ILE A 122 11.07 10.37 7.82
N THR A 123 10.11 11.19 8.20
CA THR A 123 10.17 12.03 9.41
C THR A 123 8.90 11.78 10.23
N GLY A 124 9.07 11.61 11.53
CA GLY A 124 7.97 11.27 12.44
C GLY A 124 7.58 9.78 12.36
N ASP A 125 6.51 9.45 13.03
CA ASP A 125 5.96 8.11 13.08
C ASP A 125 5.02 7.88 11.88
N ILE A 126 5.34 6.95 11.01
CA ILE A 126 4.59 6.67 9.77
C ILE A 126 4.16 5.21 9.72
N SER A 127 2.93 4.99 9.29
CA SER A 127 2.46 3.66 8.94
C SER A 127 1.67 3.75 7.62
N LEU A 128 2.22 3.16 6.58
CA LEU A 128 1.62 3.12 5.25
C LEU A 128 0.58 2.00 5.16
N ASP A 129 -0.56 2.33 4.55
CA ASP A 129 -1.55 1.36 4.09
C ASP A 129 -1.99 1.74 2.68
N LEU A 130 -1.59 0.94 1.70
CA LEU A 130 -1.91 1.15 0.30
C LEU A 130 -3.11 0.31 -0.16
N GLY A 131 -3.86 -0.32 0.74
CA GLY A 131 -4.95 -1.24 0.42
C GLY A 131 -6.06 -0.65 -0.45
N ALA A 132 -6.32 0.65 -0.35
CA ALA A 132 -7.28 1.35 -1.20
C ALA A 132 -6.75 1.54 -2.64
N PHE A 133 -5.43 1.63 -2.83
CA PHE A 133 -4.77 1.87 -4.11
C PHE A 133 -4.27 0.57 -4.77
N ALA A 134 -3.68 -0.33 -3.99
CA ALA A 134 -2.97 -1.51 -4.47
C ALA A 134 -3.84 -2.45 -5.32
N LYS A 135 -5.14 -2.57 -5.00
CA LYS A 135 -6.05 -3.45 -5.75
C LYS A 135 -6.26 -2.96 -7.19
N GLY A 136 -6.50 -1.66 -7.39
CA GLY A 136 -6.63 -1.06 -8.72
C GLY A 136 -5.33 -1.18 -9.50
N TYR A 137 -4.20 -0.87 -8.86
CA TYR A 137 -2.88 -1.02 -9.46
C TYR A 137 -2.60 -2.45 -9.92
N ALA A 138 -2.92 -3.45 -9.10
CA ALA A 138 -2.72 -4.85 -9.44
C ALA A 138 -3.60 -5.30 -10.63
N VAL A 139 -4.83 -4.80 -10.71
CA VAL A 139 -5.71 -5.06 -11.87
C VAL A 139 -5.11 -4.46 -13.14
N ASP A 140 -4.62 -3.23 -13.09
CA ASP A 140 -3.99 -2.56 -14.24
C ASP A 140 -2.76 -3.33 -14.73
N MET A 141 -1.93 -3.86 -13.80
CA MET A 141 -0.74 -4.63 -14.15
C MET A 141 -1.06 -5.99 -14.79
N VAL A 142 -2.15 -6.62 -14.42
CA VAL A 142 -2.57 -7.91 -14.98
C VAL A 142 -3.28 -7.73 -16.32
N TYR A 143 -3.92 -6.57 -16.54
CA TYR A 143 -4.66 -6.28 -17.78
C TYR A 143 -3.74 -5.87 -18.94
N ASN A 144 -2.62 -5.20 -18.67
CA ASN A 144 -1.67 -4.73 -19.68
C ASN A 144 -0.60 -5.78 -20.01
#